data_b569970de1888c99c7cfa97a55a29ce0
#
_entry.id   b569970de1888c99c7cfa97a55a29ce0
#
_cell.length_a   1.000
_cell.length_b   1.000
_cell.length_c   1.000
_cell.angle_alpha   90.00
_cell.angle_beta   90.00
_cell.angle_gamma   90.00
#
_symmetry.space_group_name_H-M   'P 1'
#
loop_
_entity.id
_entity.type
_entity.pdbx_description
1 polymer ?
#
loop_
_entity_poly.entity_id
_entity_poly.type
_entity_poly.pdbx_seq_one_letter_code
_entity_poly.pdbx_strand_id
1 'polypeptide(L)'
;MKRLYPILFIFSFLSAEIYDVSIPENDTASYNYADFRMWVNDSTDTLRGIYWFMHPNNGDSRNIVTDSAYQALVSEQNFALMGAHIFNMHMNTGIGDAVIAAMDSFAVLFRHDELEFVPFFVNGYSWGGQFGYHFTKWIPERVVGFITQKGGYHDTTDAGDAIEVPGLMFVGENDLPYRIENLTGIFLEHRPLGAKWILAMEQGTGHTQVTDYSFLNSFFNTISNLRLPDSMDVFQPIQLNTLPDTLGWFGDQNSWIIGSFDCYDGLIDSSSWFPSKNVGEQWQYFVSEGE
;
A
#
# COMPACT_ATOMS: atom_id res chain seq x y z
N MET A 1 5.18 31.65 -58.18
CA MET A 1 4.20 31.40 -57.12
C MET A 1 4.71 30.25 -56.24
N LYS A 2 5.22 30.56 -55.04
CA LYS A 2 5.60 29.52 -54.06
C LYS A 2 4.35 29.14 -53.29
N ARG A 3 3.92 27.89 -53.38
CA ARG A 3 2.84 27.35 -52.54
C ARG A 3 3.38 27.14 -51.12
N LEU A 4 2.89 27.90 -50.13
CA LEU A 4 3.01 27.58 -48.73
C LEU A 4 2.02 26.46 -48.41
N TYR A 5 2.52 25.33 -47.94
CA TYR A 5 1.73 24.27 -47.31
C TYR A 5 1.56 24.59 -45.84
N PRO A 6 0.38 24.65 -45.30
CA PRO A 6 0.19 24.80 -43.83
C PRO A 6 0.67 23.53 -43.15
N ILE A 7 1.64 23.70 -42.22
CA ILE A 7 2.04 22.64 -41.31
C ILE A 7 0.94 22.59 -40.23
N LEU A 8 0.13 21.55 -40.26
CA LEU A 8 -0.87 21.27 -39.24
C LEU A 8 -0.14 20.64 -38.03
N PHE A 9 0.08 21.41 -36.97
CA PHE A 9 0.50 20.86 -35.69
C PHE A 9 -0.72 20.20 -35.05
N ILE A 10 -0.76 18.87 -35.10
CA ILE A 10 -1.69 18.08 -34.28
C ILE A 10 -1.11 18.07 -32.87
N PHE A 11 -1.61 18.92 -31.98
CA PHE A 11 -1.41 18.76 -30.56
C PHE A 11 -2.28 17.58 -30.12
N SER A 12 -1.69 16.41 -29.94
CA SER A 12 -2.29 15.35 -29.15
C SER A 12 -2.36 15.87 -27.72
N PHE A 13 -3.54 16.23 -27.24
CA PHE A 13 -3.75 16.35 -25.81
C PHE A 13 -3.69 14.92 -25.28
N LEU A 14 -2.55 14.56 -24.71
CA LEU A 14 -2.44 13.39 -23.85
C LEU A 14 -3.32 13.68 -22.63
N SER A 15 -4.44 12.98 -22.52
CA SER A 15 -5.29 13.03 -21.31
C SER A 15 -5.00 11.77 -20.54
N ALA A 16 -4.66 11.90 -19.26
CA ALA A 16 -4.47 10.76 -18.37
C ALA A 16 -5.61 9.76 -18.52
N GLU A 17 -5.28 8.50 -18.76
CA GLU A 17 -6.29 7.49 -19.04
C GLU A 17 -6.82 6.89 -17.74
N ILE A 18 -8.15 6.71 -17.69
CA ILE A 18 -8.83 6.03 -16.58
C ILE A 18 -9.67 4.92 -17.20
N TYR A 19 -9.50 3.69 -16.71
CA TYR A 19 -10.32 2.56 -17.11
C TYR A 19 -11.00 1.87 -15.93
N ASP A 20 -12.16 1.31 -16.19
CA ASP A 20 -12.90 0.43 -15.27
C ASP A 20 -12.81 -1.01 -15.76
N VAL A 21 -12.62 -1.92 -14.82
CA VAL A 21 -12.64 -3.38 -15.04
C VAL A 21 -13.54 -4.01 -13.99
N SER A 22 -14.46 -4.85 -14.40
CA SER A 22 -15.31 -5.66 -13.52
C SER A 22 -15.00 -7.14 -13.74
N ILE A 23 -14.67 -7.85 -12.67
CA ILE A 23 -14.44 -9.30 -12.71
C ILE A 23 -15.67 -9.98 -12.12
N PRO A 24 -16.45 -10.71 -12.93
CA PRO A 24 -17.62 -11.42 -12.44
C PRO A 24 -17.23 -12.62 -11.59
N GLU A 25 -18.13 -13.02 -10.70
CA GLU A 25 -18.02 -14.31 -10.01
C GLU A 25 -17.91 -15.46 -11.01
N ASN A 26 -17.23 -16.51 -10.58
CA ASN A 26 -17.15 -17.79 -11.28
C ASN A 26 -17.54 -18.92 -10.31
N ASP A 27 -17.52 -20.16 -10.77
CA ASP A 27 -17.96 -21.33 -9.99
C ASP A 27 -17.15 -21.57 -8.70
N THR A 28 -15.99 -20.92 -8.54
CA THR A 28 -15.10 -21.04 -7.37
C THR A 28 -15.02 -19.76 -6.54
N ALA A 29 -15.71 -18.70 -6.97
CA ALA A 29 -15.68 -17.38 -6.33
C ALA A 29 -17.03 -17.06 -5.66
N SER A 30 -16.98 -16.27 -4.59
CA SER A 30 -18.19 -15.85 -3.85
C SER A 30 -18.13 -14.42 -3.33
N TYR A 31 -17.45 -13.53 -4.08
CA TYR A 31 -17.29 -12.12 -3.71
C TYR A 31 -18.42 -11.21 -4.22
N ASN A 32 -19.46 -11.69 -4.85
CA ASN A 32 -20.62 -11.00 -5.41
C ASN A 32 -20.29 -10.00 -6.54
N TYR A 33 -19.41 -9.03 -6.30
CA TYR A 33 -18.87 -8.16 -7.34
C TYR A 33 -17.45 -7.68 -6.95
N ALA A 34 -16.63 -7.49 -7.97
CA ALA A 34 -15.27 -6.99 -7.87
C ALA A 34 -15.02 -6.00 -9.02
N ASP A 35 -15.24 -4.72 -8.73
CA ASP A 35 -15.08 -3.62 -9.69
C ASP A 35 -13.84 -2.84 -9.34
N PHE A 36 -13.00 -2.60 -10.32
CA PHE A 36 -11.74 -1.88 -10.19
C PHE A 36 -11.73 -0.68 -11.11
N ARG A 37 -11.12 0.40 -10.68
CA ARG A 37 -10.79 1.56 -11.50
C ARG A 37 -9.34 1.90 -11.33
N MET A 38 -8.65 2.16 -12.44
CA MET A 38 -7.24 2.50 -12.44
C MET A 38 -7.00 3.76 -13.26
N TRP A 39 -6.02 4.54 -12.80
CA TRP A 39 -5.44 5.68 -13.48
C TRP A 39 -3.96 5.44 -13.72
N VAL A 40 -3.49 5.80 -14.91
CA VAL A 40 -2.08 5.80 -15.30
C VAL A 40 -1.71 7.17 -15.83
N ASN A 41 -0.54 7.67 -15.43
CA ASN A 41 -0.01 8.92 -15.97
C ASN A 41 0.52 8.68 -17.38
N ASP A 42 0.00 9.40 -18.38
CA ASP A 42 0.37 9.28 -19.80
C ASP A 42 1.86 9.51 -20.09
N SER A 43 2.56 10.20 -19.19
CA SER A 43 4.01 10.42 -19.32
C SER A 43 4.87 9.29 -18.77
N THR A 44 4.27 8.24 -18.23
CA THR A 44 4.98 7.09 -17.67
C THR A 44 5.28 6.09 -18.79
N ASP A 45 6.54 5.91 -19.12
CA ASP A 45 6.96 4.92 -20.14
C ASP A 45 6.89 3.48 -19.61
N THR A 46 7.12 3.29 -18.32
CA THR A 46 7.10 1.97 -17.67
C THR A 46 6.65 2.11 -16.22
N LEU A 47 5.60 1.38 -15.88
CA LEU A 47 5.09 1.32 -14.51
C LEU A 47 6.00 0.44 -13.64
N ARG A 48 6.19 0.87 -12.39
CA ARG A 48 7.01 0.14 -11.40
C ARG A 48 6.17 -0.53 -10.32
N GLY A 49 4.88 -0.21 -10.23
CA GLY A 49 3.97 -0.76 -9.24
C GLY A 49 2.57 -0.18 -9.35
N ILE A 50 1.71 -0.66 -8.48
CA ILE A 50 0.32 -0.23 -8.35
C ILE A 50 0.11 0.23 -6.91
N TYR A 51 -0.28 1.50 -6.72
CA TYR A 51 -0.77 2.00 -5.43
C TYR A 51 -2.27 1.73 -5.37
N TRP A 52 -2.66 0.82 -4.50
CA TRP A 52 -4.05 0.42 -4.34
C TRP A 52 -4.62 0.95 -3.02
N PHE A 53 -5.61 1.84 -3.13
CA PHE A 53 -6.33 2.35 -1.97
C PHE A 53 -7.67 1.64 -1.79
N MET A 54 -7.98 1.23 -0.55
CA MET A 54 -9.21 0.52 -0.20
C MET A 54 -10.00 1.21 0.90
N HIS A 55 -11.29 1.41 0.64
CA HIS A 55 -12.25 1.91 1.62
C HIS A 55 -12.72 0.81 2.61
N PRO A 56 -13.37 1.22 3.72
CA PRO A 56 -13.99 0.28 4.64
C PRO A 56 -15.07 -0.59 3.96
N ASN A 57 -15.57 -1.56 4.71
CA ASN A 57 -16.57 -2.54 4.26
C ASN A 57 -17.69 -1.92 3.41
N ASN A 58 -17.93 -2.52 2.25
CA ASN A 58 -18.91 -2.07 1.24
C ASN A 58 -18.66 -0.64 0.71
N GLY A 59 -17.50 -0.03 1.00
CA GLY A 59 -17.13 1.26 0.46
C GLY A 59 -16.58 1.16 -0.96
N ASP A 60 -16.79 2.21 -1.74
CA ASP A 60 -16.28 2.36 -3.10
C ASP A 60 -15.11 3.34 -3.11
N SER A 61 -13.89 2.86 -3.32
CA SER A 61 -12.69 3.69 -3.42
C SER A 61 -12.32 4.09 -4.85
N ARG A 62 -13.11 3.73 -5.86
CA ARG A 62 -12.76 3.97 -7.27
C ARG A 62 -12.55 5.47 -7.60
N ASN A 63 -13.16 6.36 -6.83
CA ASN A 63 -12.98 7.79 -7.03
C ASN A 63 -11.58 8.31 -6.63
N ILE A 64 -10.77 7.53 -5.91
CA ILE A 64 -9.40 7.93 -5.54
C ILE A 64 -8.56 8.25 -6.78
N VAL A 65 -8.82 7.60 -7.90
CA VAL A 65 -8.06 7.78 -9.14
C VAL A 65 -8.21 9.18 -9.74
N THR A 66 -9.17 9.98 -9.27
CA THR A 66 -9.37 11.37 -9.66
C THR A 66 -8.78 12.38 -8.67
N ASP A 67 -8.20 11.91 -7.57
CA ASP A 67 -7.57 12.77 -6.58
C ASP A 67 -6.17 13.18 -7.05
N SER A 68 -5.98 14.47 -7.29
CA SER A 68 -4.75 15.02 -7.84
C SER A 68 -3.55 14.88 -6.90
N ALA A 69 -3.76 14.83 -5.57
CA ALA A 69 -2.68 14.64 -4.62
C ALA A 69 -2.16 13.19 -4.67
N TYR A 70 -3.06 12.21 -4.76
CA TYR A 70 -2.67 10.81 -4.97
C TYR A 70 -2.05 10.58 -6.35
N GLN A 71 -2.59 11.20 -7.41
CA GLN A 71 -2.00 11.13 -8.75
C GLN A 71 -0.56 11.68 -8.76
N ALA A 72 -0.31 12.82 -8.12
CA ALA A 72 1.03 13.39 -7.98
C ALA A 72 1.97 12.44 -7.22
N LEU A 73 1.52 11.93 -6.05
CA LEU A 73 2.29 10.99 -5.23
C LEU A 73 2.74 9.75 -6.00
N VAL A 74 1.81 9.09 -6.67
CA VAL A 74 2.13 7.83 -7.38
C VAL A 74 2.99 8.06 -8.61
N SER A 75 2.84 9.22 -9.28
CA SER A 75 3.63 9.60 -10.44
C SER A 75 5.12 9.76 -10.10
N GLU A 76 5.46 10.23 -8.89
CA GLU A 76 6.85 10.35 -8.42
C GLU A 76 7.58 9.00 -8.42
N GLN A 77 6.86 7.89 -8.28
CA GLN A 77 7.38 6.54 -8.23
C GLN A 77 7.10 5.72 -9.51
N ASN A 78 6.48 6.31 -10.52
CA ASN A 78 5.96 5.61 -11.71
C ASN A 78 5.00 4.48 -11.36
N PHE A 79 4.06 4.71 -10.45
CA PHE A 79 3.00 3.78 -10.07
C PHE A 79 1.69 4.13 -10.76
N ALA A 80 0.89 3.12 -11.06
CA ALA A 80 -0.53 3.29 -11.34
C ALA A 80 -1.29 3.55 -10.02
N LEU A 81 -2.41 4.27 -10.10
CA LEU A 81 -3.31 4.49 -8.95
C LEU A 81 -4.59 3.67 -9.16
N MET A 82 -4.93 2.83 -8.20
CA MET A 82 -6.10 1.97 -8.25
C MET A 82 -7.00 2.15 -7.04
N GLY A 83 -8.30 2.18 -7.29
CA GLY A 83 -9.37 2.01 -6.30
C GLY A 83 -10.28 0.86 -6.69
N ALA A 84 -11.06 0.36 -5.74
CA ALA A 84 -11.97 -0.76 -5.98
C ALA A 84 -13.29 -0.60 -5.25
N HIS A 85 -14.31 -1.29 -5.77
CA HIS A 85 -15.58 -1.53 -5.11
C HIS A 85 -15.80 -3.05 -5.08
N ILE A 86 -15.52 -3.63 -3.92
CA ILE A 86 -15.57 -5.08 -3.72
C ILE A 86 -16.55 -5.37 -2.61
N PHE A 87 -17.45 -6.29 -2.85
CA PHE A 87 -18.32 -6.84 -1.81
C PHE A 87 -17.78 -8.20 -1.34
N ASN A 88 -17.84 -8.43 -0.02
CA ASN A 88 -17.33 -9.66 0.59
C ASN A 88 -15.80 -9.83 0.45
N MET A 89 -15.05 -8.81 0.90
CA MET A 89 -13.57 -8.74 0.85
C MET A 89 -12.89 -9.74 1.79
N HIS A 90 -13.04 -11.03 1.54
CA HIS A 90 -12.34 -12.08 2.26
C HIS A 90 -11.51 -12.93 1.28
N MET A 91 -10.28 -13.25 1.61
CA MET A 91 -9.39 -13.98 0.70
C MET A 91 -9.94 -15.35 0.26
N ASN A 92 -10.72 -16.02 1.12
CA ASN A 92 -11.36 -17.30 0.81
C ASN A 92 -12.53 -17.20 -0.19
N THR A 93 -12.90 -16.00 -0.64
CA THR A 93 -13.94 -15.78 -1.67
C THR A 93 -13.40 -15.83 -3.11
N GLY A 94 -12.10 -16.01 -3.30
CA GLY A 94 -11.45 -15.94 -4.60
C GLY A 94 -11.14 -14.51 -5.08
N ILE A 95 -11.27 -13.53 -4.21
CA ILE A 95 -11.04 -12.11 -4.57
C ILE A 95 -9.58 -11.83 -4.96
N GLY A 96 -8.61 -12.57 -4.41
CA GLY A 96 -7.22 -12.44 -4.80
C GLY A 96 -7.01 -12.73 -6.29
N ASP A 97 -7.58 -13.83 -6.78
CA ASP A 97 -7.52 -14.19 -8.20
C ASP A 97 -8.24 -13.16 -9.08
N ALA A 98 -9.34 -12.56 -8.59
CA ALA A 98 -10.02 -11.49 -9.30
C ALA A 98 -9.17 -10.23 -9.43
N VAL A 99 -8.38 -9.88 -8.41
CA VAL A 99 -7.41 -8.77 -8.48
C VAL A 99 -6.38 -9.04 -9.57
N ILE A 100 -5.81 -10.24 -9.61
CA ILE A 100 -4.82 -10.60 -10.65
C ILE A 100 -5.46 -10.54 -12.05
N ALA A 101 -6.64 -11.11 -12.25
CA ALA A 101 -7.35 -11.06 -13.52
C ALA A 101 -7.71 -9.62 -13.96
N ALA A 102 -7.94 -8.71 -13.00
CA ALA A 102 -8.11 -7.30 -13.30
C ALA A 102 -6.82 -6.67 -13.82
N MET A 103 -5.65 -7.06 -13.30
CA MET A 103 -4.36 -6.56 -13.81
C MET A 103 -4.10 -6.99 -15.24
N ASP A 104 -4.39 -8.24 -15.60
CA ASP A 104 -4.30 -8.73 -16.98
C ASP A 104 -5.19 -7.88 -17.92
N SER A 105 -6.40 -7.53 -17.45
CA SER A 105 -7.33 -6.70 -18.21
C SER A 105 -6.83 -5.25 -18.36
N PHE A 106 -6.27 -4.66 -17.30
CA PHE A 106 -5.70 -3.32 -17.35
C PHE A 106 -4.45 -3.26 -18.23
N ALA A 107 -3.61 -4.30 -18.22
CA ALA A 107 -2.44 -4.38 -19.10
C ALA A 107 -2.83 -4.19 -20.58
N VAL A 108 -3.90 -4.86 -21.02
CA VAL A 108 -4.44 -4.72 -22.38
C VAL A 108 -5.02 -3.31 -22.62
N LEU A 109 -5.79 -2.77 -21.67
CA LEU A 109 -6.49 -1.48 -21.83
C LEU A 109 -5.51 -0.31 -21.91
N PHE A 110 -4.51 -0.28 -21.02
CA PHE A 110 -3.49 0.77 -20.97
C PHE A 110 -2.33 0.55 -21.95
N ARG A 111 -2.19 -0.66 -22.50
CA ARG A 111 -1.02 -1.09 -23.28
C ARG A 111 0.28 -1.04 -22.48
N HIS A 112 0.20 -1.42 -21.24
CA HIS A 112 1.25 -1.54 -20.25
C HIS A 112 1.33 -2.99 -19.79
N ASP A 113 2.01 -3.84 -20.56
CA ASP A 113 2.10 -5.29 -20.32
C ASP A 113 2.70 -5.61 -18.93
N GLU A 114 3.51 -4.70 -18.39
CA GLU A 114 4.09 -4.83 -17.06
C GLU A 114 3.06 -4.85 -15.92
N LEU A 115 1.82 -4.38 -16.13
CA LEU A 115 0.75 -4.44 -15.13
C LEU A 115 0.42 -5.89 -14.70
N GLU A 116 0.68 -6.87 -15.55
CA GLU A 116 0.56 -8.29 -15.17
C GLU A 116 1.55 -8.69 -14.07
N PHE A 117 2.68 -7.99 -13.93
CA PHE A 117 3.83 -8.43 -13.13
C PHE A 117 4.23 -7.47 -12.03
N VAL A 118 3.98 -6.16 -12.17
CA VAL A 118 4.39 -5.16 -11.17
C VAL A 118 3.74 -5.41 -9.79
N PRO A 119 4.45 -5.07 -8.71
CA PRO A 119 3.96 -5.30 -7.36
C PRO A 119 2.96 -4.22 -6.92
N PHE A 120 2.28 -4.52 -5.82
CA PHE A 120 1.31 -3.65 -5.17
C PHE A 120 1.91 -2.93 -3.97
N PHE A 121 1.54 -1.67 -3.78
CA PHE A 121 1.56 -0.99 -2.50
C PHE A 121 0.11 -0.82 -2.05
N VAL A 122 -0.24 -1.40 -0.91
CA VAL A 122 -1.63 -1.50 -0.47
C VAL A 122 -1.87 -0.56 0.69
N ASN A 123 -2.85 0.34 0.58
CA ASN A 123 -3.27 1.23 1.65
C ASN A 123 -4.77 1.10 1.87
N GLY A 124 -5.19 0.83 3.09
CA GLY A 124 -6.61 0.68 3.37
C GLY A 124 -7.03 1.12 4.76
N TYR A 125 -8.27 1.60 4.84
CA TYR A 125 -8.91 2.02 6.08
C TYR A 125 -9.93 0.98 6.55
N SER A 126 -9.96 0.71 7.86
CA SER A 126 -10.90 -0.22 8.51
C SER A 126 -10.85 -1.61 7.85
N TRP A 127 -11.94 -2.09 7.30
CA TRP A 127 -11.95 -3.38 6.58
C TRP A 127 -11.04 -3.41 5.35
N GLY A 128 -10.88 -2.28 4.65
CA GLY A 128 -9.92 -2.17 3.54
C GLY A 128 -8.47 -2.37 4.00
N GLY A 129 -8.10 -1.84 5.18
CA GLY A 129 -6.79 -2.09 5.79
C GLY A 129 -6.59 -3.54 6.21
N GLN A 130 -7.62 -4.13 6.80
CA GLN A 130 -7.63 -5.56 7.15
C GLN A 130 -7.49 -6.45 5.90
N PHE A 131 -8.21 -6.14 4.84
CA PHE A 131 -8.10 -6.86 3.58
C PHE A 131 -6.69 -6.72 2.97
N GLY A 132 -6.11 -5.51 3.00
CA GLY A 132 -4.74 -5.29 2.52
C GLY A 132 -3.69 -6.12 3.24
N TYR A 133 -3.83 -6.28 4.56
CA TYR A 133 -2.99 -7.19 5.34
C TYR A 133 -3.18 -8.66 4.91
N HIS A 134 -4.42 -9.11 4.73
CA HIS A 134 -4.70 -10.48 4.28
C HIS A 134 -4.22 -10.73 2.85
N PHE A 135 -4.34 -9.73 1.96
CA PHE A 135 -3.80 -9.78 0.61
C PHE A 135 -2.26 -9.88 0.64
N THR A 136 -1.61 -9.14 1.55
CA THR A 136 -0.16 -9.23 1.75
C THR A 136 0.26 -10.63 2.24
N LYS A 137 -0.50 -11.26 3.14
CA LYS A 137 -0.26 -12.65 3.56
C LYS A 137 -0.43 -13.67 2.42
N TRP A 138 -1.33 -13.38 1.49
CA TRP A 138 -1.65 -14.27 0.38
C TRP A 138 -0.60 -14.26 -0.73
N ILE A 139 0.01 -13.08 -1.03
CA ILE A 139 0.98 -12.91 -2.10
C ILE A 139 2.12 -11.94 -1.71
N PRO A 140 2.88 -12.23 -0.64
CA PRO A 140 3.86 -11.31 -0.07
C PRO A 140 4.96 -10.92 -1.06
N GLU A 141 5.31 -11.80 -1.99
CA GLU A 141 6.32 -11.57 -3.03
C GLU A 141 5.91 -10.49 -4.05
N ARG A 142 4.61 -10.15 -4.14
CA ARG A 142 4.09 -9.10 -5.00
C ARG A 142 3.66 -7.84 -4.23
N VAL A 143 4.02 -7.71 -2.95
CA VAL A 143 3.67 -6.52 -2.16
C VAL A 143 4.92 -5.76 -1.75
N VAL A 144 5.04 -4.51 -2.22
CA VAL A 144 6.14 -3.59 -1.88
C VAL A 144 6.07 -3.19 -0.41
N GLY A 145 4.87 -2.89 0.06
CA GLY A 145 4.55 -2.50 1.42
C GLY A 145 3.05 -2.34 1.62
N PHE A 146 2.61 -2.29 2.87
CA PHE A 146 1.20 -2.10 3.19
C PHE A 146 0.99 -1.07 4.30
N ILE A 147 -0.19 -0.43 4.25
CA ILE A 147 -0.70 0.43 5.32
C ILE A 147 -2.06 -0.10 5.72
N THR A 148 -2.24 -0.40 7.00
CA THR A 148 -3.53 -0.74 7.57
C THR A 148 -3.95 0.31 8.60
N GLN A 149 -5.09 0.93 8.37
CA GLN A 149 -5.59 2.00 9.22
C GLN A 149 -6.80 1.50 10.02
N LYS A 150 -6.59 1.29 11.33
CA LYS A 150 -7.67 1.05 12.32
C LYS A 150 -8.63 -0.09 11.96
N GLY A 151 -8.12 -1.18 11.37
CA GLY A 151 -8.86 -2.41 11.19
C GLY A 151 -9.04 -3.17 12.52
N GLY A 152 -9.87 -4.20 12.56
CA GLY A 152 -10.19 -4.87 13.82
C GLY A 152 -10.32 -6.38 13.77
N TYR A 153 -10.19 -6.99 12.60
CA TYR A 153 -10.32 -8.44 12.41
C TYR A 153 -9.22 -8.95 11.48
N HIS A 154 -7.98 -8.50 11.72
CA HIS A 154 -6.83 -9.07 11.06
C HIS A 154 -6.64 -10.51 11.53
N ASP A 155 -6.22 -11.37 10.62
CA ASP A 155 -5.85 -12.73 10.94
C ASP A 155 -4.65 -12.75 11.90
N THR A 156 -4.82 -13.40 13.05
CA THR A 156 -3.80 -13.50 14.12
C THR A 156 -2.92 -14.75 13.98
N THR A 157 -3.08 -15.54 12.92
CA THR A 157 -2.20 -16.68 12.67
C THR A 157 -0.84 -16.21 12.14
N ASP A 158 0.14 -17.09 12.14
CA ASP A 158 1.46 -16.84 11.60
C ASP A 158 1.39 -16.08 10.26
N ALA A 159 2.13 -14.97 10.20
CA ALA A 159 2.14 -14.11 9.01
C ALA A 159 3.02 -14.69 7.87
N GLY A 160 3.81 -15.73 8.14
CA GLY A 160 4.71 -16.32 7.15
C GLY A 160 5.65 -15.27 6.55
N ASP A 161 5.86 -15.31 5.23
CA ASP A 161 6.75 -14.38 4.53
C ASP A 161 6.25 -12.92 4.53
N ALA A 162 5.01 -12.65 4.94
CA ALA A 162 4.51 -11.28 5.08
C ALA A 162 5.22 -10.47 6.18
N ILE A 163 5.95 -11.10 7.10
CA ILE A 163 6.81 -10.39 8.06
C ILE A 163 7.93 -9.60 7.38
N GLU A 164 8.39 -10.05 6.21
CA GLU A 164 9.41 -9.36 5.41
C GLU A 164 8.85 -8.20 4.58
N VAL A 165 7.53 -8.08 4.49
CA VAL A 165 6.87 -6.96 3.80
C VAL A 165 6.73 -5.79 4.77
N PRO A 166 7.33 -4.62 4.49
CA PRO A 166 7.19 -3.46 5.35
C PRO A 166 5.73 -3.04 5.53
N GLY A 167 5.32 -2.87 6.78
CA GLY A 167 3.95 -2.55 7.14
C GLY A 167 3.84 -1.35 8.09
N LEU A 168 2.86 -0.49 7.84
CA LEU A 168 2.51 0.63 8.72
C LEU A 168 1.09 0.40 9.27
N MET A 169 0.99 0.19 10.56
CA MET A 169 -0.24 -0.17 11.26
C MET A 169 -0.69 0.97 12.17
N PHE A 170 -1.84 1.57 11.87
CA PHE A 170 -2.42 2.64 12.68
C PHE A 170 -3.50 2.11 13.62
N VAL A 171 -3.45 2.54 14.86
CA VAL A 171 -4.50 2.37 15.86
C VAL A 171 -4.96 3.73 16.37
N GLY A 172 -6.25 3.89 16.66
CA GLY A 172 -6.76 5.10 17.32
C GLY A 172 -6.82 4.86 18.83
N GLU A 173 -6.29 5.77 19.63
CA GLU A 173 -6.29 5.65 21.10
C GLU A 173 -7.69 5.39 21.68
N ASN A 174 -8.70 6.06 21.11
CA ASN A 174 -10.12 5.97 21.54
C ASN A 174 -10.98 5.07 20.64
N ASP A 175 -10.37 4.18 19.85
CA ASP A 175 -11.12 3.17 19.07
C ASP A 175 -11.60 2.05 19.99
N LEU A 176 -12.44 1.18 19.46
CA LEU A 176 -12.97 0.05 20.23
C LEU A 176 -11.83 -0.88 20.69
N PRO A 177 -11.83 -1.33 21.95
CA PRO A 177 -10.72 -2.11 22.53
C PRO A 177 -10.29 -3.29 21.66
N TYR A 178 -11.24 -4.05 21.09
CA TYR A 178 -10.90 -5.21 20.26
C TYR A 178 -10.10 -4.87 18.99
N ARG A 179 -10.24 -3.64 18.45
CA ARG A 179 -9.46 -3.20 17.27
C ARG A 179 -8.04 -2.85 17.67
N ILE A 180 -7.89 -2.14 18.79
CA ILE A 180 -6.58 -1.80 19.35
C ILE A 180 -5.85 -3.09 19.71
N GLU A 181 -6.48 -4.00 20.44
CA GLU A 181 -5.92 -5.28 20.87
C GLU A 181 -5.53 -6.17 19.68
N ASN A 182 -6.37 -6.23 18.64
CA ASN A 182 -6.08 -7.03 17.44
C ASN A 182 -4.81 -6.57 16.73
N LEU A 183 -4.70 -5.28 16.37
CA LEU A 183 -3.53 -4.75 15.66
C LEU A 183 -2.28 -4.74 16.53
N THR A 184 -2.40 -4.31 17.79
CA THR A 184 -1.27 -4.32 18.73
C THR A 184 -0.79 -5.74 19.02
N GLY A 185 -1.72 -6.69 19.17
CA GLY A 185 -1.40 -8.11 19.40
C GLY A 185 -0.62 -8.71 18.25
N ILE A 186 -1.06 -8.52 17.01
CA ILE A 186 -0.36 -9.00 15.81
C ILE A 186 1.03 -8.37 15.71
N PHE A 187 1.15 -7.07 15.94
CA PHE A 187 2.44 -6.39 15.95
C PHE A 187 3.40 -7.01 16.97
N LEU A 188 2.98 -7.14 18.23
CA LEU A 188 3.81 -7.69 19.31
C LEU A 188 4.17 -9.17 19.12
N GLU A 189 3.31 -9.94 18.47
CA GLU A 189 3.56 -11.34 18.17
C GLU A 189 4.63 -11.53 17.07
N HIS A 190 4.65 -10.66 16.07
CA HIS A 190 5.51 -10.84 14.92
C HIS A 190 6.80 -9.99 14.94
N ARG A 191 6.88 -8.94 15.78
CA ARG A 191 8.13 -8.17 15.92
C ARG A 191 9.31 -9.03 16.40
N PRO A 192 9.15 -9.93 17.40
CA PRO A 192 10.22 -10.86 17.78
C PRO A 192 10.65 -11.83 16.67
N LEU A 193 9.80 -12.03 15.67
CA LEU A 193 10.10 -12.84 14.50
C LEU A 193 10.78 -12.04 13.37
N GLY A 194 11.04 -10.76 13.58
CA GLY A 194 11.72 -9.88 12.63
C GLY A 194 10.80 -9.10 11.68
N ALA A 195 9.47 -9.04 11.95
CA ALA A 195 8.53 -8.33 11.09
C ALA A 195 8.95 -6.86 10.87
N LYS A 196 8.96 -6.39 9.64
CA LYS A 196 9.35 -5.03 9.24
C LYS A 196 8.20 -4.03 9.44
N TRP A 197 7.60 -4.05 10.64
CA TRP A 197 6.34 -3.35 10.89
C TRP A 197 6.50 -2.17 11.84
N ILE A 198 5.70 -1.14 11.59
CA ILE A 198 5.54 0.08 12.40
C ILE A 198 4.16 0.01 13.04
N LEU A 199 4.08 0.21 14.35
CA LEU A 199 2.82 0.48 15.04
C LEU A 199 2.76 1.97 15.37
N ALA A 200 1.70 2.65 14.96
CA ALA A 200 1.50 4.08 15.19
C ALA A 200 0.14 4.32 15.86
N MET A 201 0.17 4.74 17.13
CA MET A 201 -1.04 5.13 17.85
C MET A 201 -1.35 6.61 17.60
N GLU A 202 -2.54 6.89 17.07
CA GLU A 202 -3.03 8.24 16.86
C GLU A 202 -3.75 8.73 18.11
N GLN A 203 -3.14 9.70 18.80
CA GLN A 203 -3.62 10.22 20.06
C GLN A 203 -4.99 10.90 19.91
N GLY A 204 -5.86 10.76 20.90
CA GLY A 204 -7.15 11.42 20.96
C GLY A 204 -8.18 11.00 19.92
N THR A 205 -7.84 10.08 19.00
CA THR A 205 -8.72 9.70 17.89
C THR A 205 -9.35 8.32 18.08
N GLY A 206 -10.54 8.17 17.50
CA GLY A 206 -11.26 6.89 17.43
C GLY A 206 -11.11 6.22 16.05
N HIS A 207 -12.19 5.61 15.59
CA HIS A 207 -12.25 4.91 14.31
C HIS A 207 -12.44 5.89 13.14
N THR A 208 -11.37 6.62 12.79
CA THR A 208 -11.35 7.59 11.70
C THR A 208 -10.16 7.28 10.76
N GLN A 209 -10.28 7.66 9.50
CA GLN A 209 -9.15 7.57 8.58
C GLN A 209 -8.04 8.52 9.01
N VAL A 210 -6.78 8.08 8.88
CA VAL A 210 -5.60 8.92 9.13
C VAL A 210 -5.50 9.98 8.04
N THR A 211 -5.29 11.24 8.46
CA THR A 211 -5.19 12.40 7.57
C THR A 211 -3.78 13.01 7.52
N ASP A 212 -2.83 12.48 8.27
CA ASP A 212 -1.42 12.86 8.12
C ASP A 212 -0.81 12.20 6.88
N TYR A 213 -1.07 12.82 5.75
CA TYR A 213 -0.54 12.36 4.47
C TYR A 213 0.99 12.47 4.38
N SER A 214 1.64 13.32 5.19
CA SER A 214 3.10 13.47 5.15
C SER A 214 3.80 12.20 5.61
N PHE A 215 3.32 11.60 6.70
CA PHE A 215 3.85 10.34 7.22
C PHE A 215 3.54 9.16 6.27
N LEU A 216 2.29 9.04 5.80
CA LEU A 216 1.89 8.01 4.84
C LEU A 216 2.74 8.06 3.55
N ASN A 217 2.91 9.27 2.98
CA ASN A 217 3.66 9.49 1.74
C ASN A 217 5.17 9.23 1.94
N SER A 218 5.73 9.65 3.09
CA SER A 218 7.12 9.39 3.43
C SER A 218 7.40 7.89 3.52
N PHE A 219 6.49 7.11 4.13
CA PHE A 219 6.59 5.66 4.19
C PHE A 219 6.52 5.04 2.78
N PHE A 220 5.48 5.39 1.98
CA PHE A 220 5.33 4.88 0.62
C PHE A 220 6.57 5.15 -0.25
N ASN A 221 7.04 6.41 -0.29
CA ASN A 221 8.18 6.78 -1.11
C ASN A 221 9.46 6.07 -0.67
N THR A 222 9.71 5.99 0.65
CA THR A 222 10.90 5.34 1.18
C THR A 222 10.90 3.84 0.87
N ILE A 223 9.79 3.17 1.12
CA ILE A 223 9.68 1.72 0.87
C ILE A 223 9.75 1.39 -0.61
N SER A 224 9.09 2.17 -1.47
CA SER A 224 9.15 1.98 -2.92
C SER A 224 10.59 2.08 -3.44
N ASN A 225 11.36 3.08 -2.98
CA ASN A 225 12.76 3.24 -3.38
C ASN A 225 13.68 2.13 -2.86
N LEU A 226 13.39 1.53 -1.70
CA LEU A 226 14.22 0.47 -1.12
C LEU A 226 13.89 -0.91 -1.65
N ARG A 227 12.60 -1.19 -1.87
CA ARG A 227 12.11 -2.52 -2.24
C ARG A 227 12.18 -2.79 -3.75
N LEU A 228 11.99 -1.76 -4.57
CA LEU A 228 12.02 -1.92 -6.02
C LEU A 228 13.47 -1.92 -6.53
N PRO A 229 13.85 -2.86 -7.41
CA PRO A 229 15.17 -2.84 -8.04
C PRO A 229 15.32 -1.64 -9.00
N ASP A 230 16.57 -1.19 -9.22
CA ASP A 230 16.87 -0.10 -10.14
C ASP A 230 16.50 -0.41 -11.59
N SER A 231 16.57 -1.66 -11.98
CA SER A 231 16.16 -2.17 -13.29
C SER A 231 15.19 -3.33 -13.15
N MET A 232 14.13 -3.31 -13.95
CA MET A 232 13.08 -4.32 -13.93
C MET A 232 12.94 -4.95 -15.31
N ASP A 233 12.79 -6.27 -15.36
CA ASP A 233 12.28 -6.94 -16.54
C ASP A 233 10.75 -6.92 -16.48
N VAL A 234 10.14 -6.12 -17.32
CA VAL A 234 8.70 -5.86 -17.31
C VAL A 234 7.85 -7.05 -17.80
N PHE A 235 8.47 -8.11 -18.29
CA PHE A 235 7.79 -9.29 -18.81
C PHE A 235 7.80 -10.48 -17.85
N GLN A 236 8.17 -10.28 -16.59
CA GLN A 236 8.17 -11.30 -15.56
C GLN A 236 7.99 -10.71 -14.15
N PRO A 237 7.59 -11.53 -13.17
CA PRO A 237 7.43 -11.07 -11.79
C PRO A 237 8.68 -10.39 -11.26
N ILE A 238 8.49 -9.20 -10.68
CA ILE A 238 9.59 -8.38 -10.16
C ILE A 238 10.06 -8.95 -8.84
N GLN A 239 11.36 -9.27 -8.76
CA GLN A 239 11.97 -9.67 -7.51
C GLN A 239 12.24 -8.45 -6.64
N LEU A 240 11.48 -8.31 -5.54
CA LEU A 240 11.64 -7.23 -4.59
C LEU A 240 12.89 -7.42 -3.73
N ASN A 241 13.59 -6.31 -3.43
CA ASN A 241 14.73 -6.32 -2.53
C ASN A 241 14.31 -6.70 -1.10
N THR A 242 15.12 -7.50 -0.42
CA THR A 242 14.96 -7.76 1.01
C THR A 242 15.57 -6.62 1.82
N LEU A 243 14.98 -6.30 2.98
CA LEU A 243 15.43 -5.23 3.86
C LEU A 243 15.96 -5.84 5.16
N PRO A 244 17.30 -5.95 5.34
CA PRO A 244 17.84 -6.47 6.59
C PRO A 244 17.62 -5.49 7.75
N ASP A 245 17.49 -6.01 8.98
CA ASP A 245 17.31 -5.21 10.19
C ASP A 245 18.41 -4.16 10.38
N THR A 246 19.63 -4.46 9.95
CA THR A 246 20.79 -3.56 10.03
C THR A 246 20.64 -2.25 9.25
N LEU A 247 19.71 -2.17 8.29
CA LEU A 247 19.35 -0.92 7.61
C LEU A 247 18.32 -0.11 8.40
N GLY A 248 17.65 -0.74 9.36
CA GLY A 248 16.51 -0.18 10.07
C GLY A 248 16.87 0.83 11.15
N TRP A 249 15.88 1.64 11.45
CA TRP A 249 15.77 2.42 12.68
C TRP A 249 14.69 1.76 13.54
N PHE A 250 14.77 1.97 14.85
CA PHE A 250 13.82 1.40 15.81
C PHE A 250 13.23 2.51 16.66
N GLY A 251 11.96 2.32 17.11
CA GLY A 251 11.29 3.26 17.98
C GLY A 251 10.54 2.56 19.09
N ASP A 252 10.82 2.98 20.32
CA ASP A 252 10.17 2.48 21.52
C ASP A 252 8.73 3.01 21.64
N GLN A 253 7.77 2.11 21.85
CA GLN A 253 6.34 2.43 21.87
C GLN A 253 5.91 3.25 23.12
N ASN A 254 6.73 3.33 24.17
CA ASN A 254 6.39 4.02 25.40
C ASN A 254 7.11 5.37 25.54
N SER A 255 8.38 5.42 25.14
CA SER A 255 9.20 6.63 25.26
C SER A 255 9.29 7.44 23.99
N TRP A 256 8.87 6.84 22.84
CA TRP A 256 8.98 7.38 21.50
C TRP A 256 10.39 7.74 21.05
N ILE A 257 11.40 7.22 21.76
CA ILE A 257 12.81 7.40 21.40
C ILE A 257 13.10 6.53 20.16
N ILE A 258 13.76 7.13 19.17
CA ILE A 258 14.20 6.43 17.96
C ILE A 258 15.73 6.30 17.94
N GLY A 259 16.23 5.22 17.35
CA GLY A 259 17.66 4.99 17.16
C GLY A 259 17.93 4.07 15.95
N SER A 260 19.12 4.21 15.35
CA SER A 260 19.57 3.27 14.34
C SER A 260 19.88 1.90 14.95
N PHE A 261 19.90 0.85 14.14
CA PHE A 261 20.22 -0.51 14.59
C PHE A 261 21.43 -0.59 15.53
N ASP A 262 22.54 0.09 15.21
CA ASP A 262 23.78 0.07 15.99
C ASP A 262 23.74 0.91 17.28
N CYS A 263 22.78 1.83 17.40
CA CYS A 263 22.73 2.82 18.50
C CYS A 263 21.44 2.74 19.32
N TYR A 264 20.55 1.79 19.00
CA TYR A 264 19.28 1.66 19.71
C TYR A 264 19.45 0.80 20.98
N ASP A 265 19.21 1.42 22.13
CA ASP A 265 19.34 0.75 23.45
C ASP A 265 18.02 0.12 23.94
N GLY A 266 16.92 0.28 23.16
CA GLY A 266 15.60 -0.26 23.51
C GLY A 266 15.45 -1.74 23.17
N LEU A 267 14.28 -2.30 23.51
CA LEU A 267 13.96 -3.69 23.26
C LEU A 267 13.43 -3.86 21.81
N ILE A 268 14.26 -4.36 20.91
CA ILE A 268 13.96 -4.51 19.48
C ILE A 268 12.65 -5.32 19.23
N ASP A 269 12.42 -6.35 20.02
CA ASP A 269 11.29 -7.27 19.89
C ASP A 269 9.92 -6.62 20.12
N SER A 270 9.87 -5.43 20.71
CA SER A 270 8.62 -4.67 20.93
C SER A 270 8.64 -3.29 20.28
N SER A 271 9.70 -2.94 19.56
CA SER A 271 9.87 -1.64 18.92
C SER A 271 9.39 -1.64 17.48
N SER A 272 8.86 -0.51 17.01
CA SER A 272 8.63 -0.29 15.58
C SER A 272 9.93 -0.36 14.80
N TRP A 273 9.90 -0.96 13.62
CA TRP A 273 11.00 -0.95 12.65
C TRP A 273 10.74 0.10 11.58
N PHE A 274 11.68 1.00 11.34
CA PHE A 274 11.56 2.03 10.30
C PHE A 274 12.58 1.83 9.19
N PRO A 275 12.18 2.04 7.92
CA PRO A 275 13.08 1.90 6.78
C PRO A 275 14.14 3.02 6.69
N SER A 276 13.94 4.11 7.42
CA SER A 276 14.87 5.25 7.46
C SER A 276 14.65 6.10 8.71
N LYS A 277 15.64 6.95 9.02
CA LYS A 277 15.52 7.95 10.08
C LYS A 277 14.33 8.88 9.89
N ASN A 278 14.13 9.35 8.65
CA ASN A 278 13.06 10.27 8.34
C ASN A 278 11.66 9.67 8.63
N VAL A 279 11.43 8.40 8.27
CA VAL A 279 10.17 7.72 8.59
C VAL A 279 10.02 7.56 10.10
N GLY A 280 11.10 7.28 10.82
CA GLY A 280 11.10 7.23 12.29
C GLY A 280 10.78 8.59 12.93
N GLU A 281 11.32 9.69 12.41
CA GLU A 281 11.03 11.06 12.89
C GLU A 281 9.57 11.46 12.60
N GLN A 282 9.01 11.08 11.44
CA GLN A 282 7.59 11.27 11.13
C GLN A 282 6.69 10.46 12.07
N TRP A 283 7.06 9.21 12.35
CA TRP A 283 6.36 8.39 13.34
C TRP A 283 6.41 9.02 14.73
N GLN A 284 7.59 9.44 15.19
CA GLN A 284 7.77 10.06 16.51
C GLN A 284 6.89 11.31 16.66
N TYR A 285 6.87 12.17 15.63
CA TYR A 285 6.00 13.35 15.61
C TYR A 285 4.52 12.94 15.68
N PHE A 286 4.10 11.98 14.86
CA PHE A 286 2.71 11.51 14.77
C PHE A 286 2.19 10.93 16.11
N VAL A 287 2.98 10.09 16.79
CA VAL A 287 2.53 9.44 18.03
C VAL A 287 2.62 10.36 19.25
N SER A 288 3.38 11.46 19.19
CA SER A 288 3.53 12.44 20.25
C SER A 288 2.64 13.67 20.11
N GLU A 289 1.91 13.83 19.01
CA GLU A 289 0.94 14.92 18.86
C GLU A 289 -0.24 14.74 19.82
N GLY A 290 -0.24 15.54 20.88
CA GLY A 290 -1.30 15.54 21.91
C GLY A 290 -0.78 15.68 23.34
N GLU A 291 0.55 15.66 23.56
CA GLU A 291 1.17 16.02 24.84
C GLU A 291 1.50 17.50 24.98
#